data_12b2cda05a2857752a3e4f706de2d771
#
_entry.id   12b2cda05a2857752a3e4f706de2d771
#
_cell.length_a   1.000
_cell.length_b   1.000
_cell.length_c   1.000
_cell.angle_alpha   90.00
_cell.angle_beta   90.00
_cell.angle_gamma   90.00
#
_symmetry.space_group_name_H-M   'P 1'
#
loop_
_entity.id
_entity.type
_entity.pdbx_description
1 polymer ?
#
loop_
_entity_poly.entity_id
_entity_poly.type
_entity_poly.pdbx_seq_one_letter_code
_entity_poly.pdbx_strand_id
1 'polypeptide(L)'
;QTFHEYFKEWVDLYKVGAIRSITLQKYYVTEQKIQELVPELKIKDLDRYTYQQLLNNYALTHEKQTTMDFHHHLKGAILDAVDEGVLNQNPTRKIVIKGKNPRPKKAKFLNQFEVQVLLKELNLKEDINWDWFILLIIKTGLRFSEALALTPSDFDFSTQKISINKTWDYKMVTGS
;
A
#
# COMPACT_ATOMS: atom_id res chain seq x y z
N GLN A 1 10.92 -6.06 26.78
CA GLN A 1 10.83 -5.72 25.35
C GLN A 1 9.72 -4.72 25.13
N THR A 2 9.96 -3.66 24.36
CA THR A 2 8.94 -2.68 23.98
C THR A 2 8.05 -3.22 22.83
N PHE A 3 6.89 -2.60 22.65
CA PHE A 3 5.96 -3.04 21.61
C PHE A 3 6.53 -2.85 20.18
N HIS A 4 7.24 -1.74 19.91
CA HIS A 4 7.86 -1.52 18.60
C HIS A 4 9.01 -2.52 18.33
N GLU A 5 9.82 -2.88 19.33
CA GLU A 5 10.87 -3.91 19.20
C GLU A 5 10.26 -5.28 18.89
N TYR A 6 9.23 -5.69 19.64
CA TYR A 6 8.50 -6.94 19.36
C TYR A 6 7.92 -6.95 17.95
N PHE A 7 7.26 -5.85 17.56
CA PHE A 7 6.68 -5.74 16.22
C PHE A 7 7.74 -5.84 15.12
N LYS A 8 8.90 -5.21 15.31
CA LYS A 8 10.01 -5.28 14.36
C LYS A 8 10.54 -6.70 14.22
N GLU A 9 10.80 -7.39 15.33
CA GLU A 9 11.26 -8.79 15.31
C GLU A 9 10.23 -9.71 14.64
N TRP A 10 8.95 -9.51 14.90
CA TRP A 10 7.88 -10.24 14.24
C TRP A 10 7.87 -9.99 12.72
N VAL A 11 8.05 -8.75 12.27
CA VAL A 11 8.16 -8.42 10.84
C VAL A 11 9.38 -9.10 10.23
N ASP A 12 10.53 -9.00 10.88
CA ASP A 12 11.78 -9.58 10.38
C ASP A 12 11.67 -11.11 10.26
N LEU A 13 11.00 -11.77 11.20
CA LEU A 13 10.82 -13.22 11.21
C LEU A 13 9.78 -13.71 10.20
N TYR A 14 8.61 -13.08 10.14
CA TYR A 14 7.45 -13.61 9.40
C TYR A 14 7.17 -12.92 8.06
N LYS A 15 7.73 -11.73 7.80
CA LYS A 15 7.43 -10.96 6.58
C LYS A 15 8.60 -10.84 5.61
N VAL A 16 9.83 -10.82 6.09
CA VAL A 16 11.02 -10.77 5.24
C VAL A 16 11.07 -12.04 4.37
N GLY A 17 11.20 -11.84 3.05
CA GLY A 17 11.20 -12.94 2.08
C GLY A 17 9.83 -13.55 1.76
N ALA A 18 8.79 -13.28 2.56
CA ALA A 18 7.44 -13.81 2.35
C ALA A 18 6.52 -12.84 1.58
N ILE A 19 6.82 -11.54 1.60
CA ILE A 19 6.01 -10.50 0.96
C ILE A 19 6.87 -9.59 0.08
N ARG A 20 6.22 -8.85 -0.83
CA ARG A 20 6.91 -7.90 -1.71
C ARG A 20 7.56 -6.77 -0.90
N SER A 21 8.73 -6.29 -1.36
CA SER A 21 9.49 -5.20 -0.72
C SER A 21 8.67 -3.95 -0.43
N ILE A 22 7.81 -3.52 -1.35
CA ILE A 22 6.92 -2.37 -1.16
C ILE A 22 5.91 -2.59 -0.01
N THR A 23 5.47 -3.82 0.22
CA THR A 23 4.59 -4.15 1.34
C THR A 23 5.38 -4.20 2.64
N LEU A 24 6.59 -4.78 2.61
CA LEU A 24 7.50 -4.83 3.76
C LEU A 24 7.83 -3.42 4.27
N GLN A 25 8.10 -2.47 3.38
CA GLN A 25 8.32 -1.06 3.75
C GLN A 25 7.17 -0.46 4.55
N LYS A 26 5.92 -0.82 4.25
CA LYS A 26 4.76 -0.34 5.03
C LYS A 26 4.76 -0.87 6.46
N TYR A 27 5.24 -2.10 6.69
CA TYR A 27 5.40 -2.64 8.03
C TYR A 27 6.47 -1.90 8.83
N TYR A 28 7.62 -1.57 8.21
CA TYR A 28 8.66 -0.77 8.86
C TYR A 28 8.20 0.67 9.16
N VAL A 29 7.42 1.30 8.27
CA VAL A 29 6.78 2.59 8.56
C VAL A 29 5.80 2.45 9.74
N THR A 30 5.07 1.33 9.83
CA THR A 30 4.19 1.06 10.98
C THR A 30 5.00 0.93 12.27
N GLU A 31 6.12 0.23 12.26
CA GLU A 31 7.03 0.11 13.41
C GLU A 31 7.53 1.48 13.89
N GLN A 32 8.02 2.32 12.98
CA GLN A 32 8.46 3.68 13.31
C GLN A 32 7.34 4.50 13.96
N LYS A 33 6.08 4.33 13.49
CA LYS A 33 4.94 5.02 14.10
C LYS A 33 4.59 4.51 15.50
N ILE A 34 4.76 3.21 15.78
CA ILE A 34 4.64 2.69 17.14
C ILE A 34 5.70 3.34 18.04
N GLN A 35 6.95 3.37 17.58
CA GLN A 35 8.06 3.97 18.31
C GLN A 35 7.84 5.46 18.59
N GLU A 36 7.33 6.22 17.60
CA GLU A 36 7.01 7.65 17.78
C GLU A 36 5.87 7.89 18.80
N LEU A 37 4.84 7.06 18.77
CA LEU A 37 3.62 7.29 19.57
C LEU A 37 3.71 6.71 20.98
N VAL A 38 4.40 5.60 21.16
CA VAL A 38 4.46 4.85 22.41
C VAL A 38 5.84 4.20 22.63
N PRO A 39 6.95 4.98 22.65
CA PRO A 39 8.32 4.46 22.67
C PRO A 39 8.60 3.47 23.80
N GLU A 40 8.06 3.74 24.99
CA GLU A 40 8.34 2.98 26.22
C GLU A 40 7.29 1.89 26.52
N LEU A 41 6.25 1.77 25.70
CA LEU A 41 5.19 0.80 25.93
C LEU A 41 5.74 -0.63 25.75
N LYS A 42 5.75 -1.41 26.83
CA LYS A 42 6.14 -2.82 26.75
C LYS A 42 5.00 -3.65 26.16
N ILE A 43 5.35 -4.64 25.34
CA ILE A 43 4.34 -5.51 24.69
C ILE A 43 3.44 -6.18 25.74
N LYS A 44 3.97 -6.65 26.85
CA LYS A 44 3.21 -7.30 27.93
C LYS A 44 2.17 -6.40 28.61
N ASP A 45 2.35 -5.07 28.54
CA ASP A 45 1.49 -4.07 29.17
C ASP A 45 0.45 -3.52 28.17
N LEU A 46 0.41 -4.07 26.94
CA LEU A 46 -0.55 -3.68 25.92
C LEU A 46 -1.92 -4.27 26.20
N ASP A 47 -2.77 -3.49 26.83
CA ASP A 47 -4.18 -3.82 27.04
C ASP A 47 -5.09 -3.13 26.01
N ARG A 48 -6.39 -3.42 26.08
CA ARG A 48 -7.38 -2.86 25.15
C ARG A 48 -7.48 -1.33 25.26
N TYR A 49 -7.33 -0.77 26.44
CA TYR A 49 -7.42 0.67 26.65
C TYR A 49 -6.23 1.39 26.02
N THR A 50 -5.03 0.92 26.31
CA THR A 50 -3.78 1.46 25.74
C THR A 50 -3.74 1.30 24.22
N TYR A 51 -4.20 0.17 23.71
CA TYR A 51 -4.31 -0.06 22.27
C TYR A 51 -5.29 0.90 21.59
N GLN A 52 -6.47 1.14 22.21
CA GLN A 52 -7.43 2.12 21.71
C GLN A 52 -6.86 3.55 21.74
N GLN A 53 -6.09 3.90 22.79
CA GLN A 53 -5.42 5.22 22.86
C GLN A 53 -4.40 5.37 21.73
N LEU A 54 -3.58 4.36 21.47
CA LEU A 54 -2.63 4.35 20.35
C LEU A 54 -3.34 4.63 19.01
N LEU A 55 -4.43 3.91 18.74
CA LEU A 55 -5.22 4.14 17.51
C LEU A 55 -5.85 5.54 17.47
N ASN A 56 -6.35 6.05 18.59
CA ASN A 56 -6.92 7.39 18.67
C ASN A 56 -5.85 8.46 18.39
N ASN A 57 -4.65 8.32 18.96
CA ASN A 57 -3.54 9.24 18.74
C ASN A 57 -3.09 9.24 17.25
N TYR A 58 -2.99 8.07 16.64
CA TYR A 58 -2.70 7.94 15.22
C TYR A 58 -3.79 8.61 14.36
N ALA A 59 -5.05 8.45 14.74
CA ALA A 59 -6.22 8.99 14.04
C ALA A 59 -6.29 10.54 14.04
N LEU A 60 -5.60 11.23 14.97
CA LEU A 60 -5.59 12.69 15.01
C LEU A 60 -5.02 13.33 13.74
N THR A 61 -4.09 12.64 13.08
CA THR A 61 -3.40 13.15 11.88
C THR A 61 -3.74 12.40 10.60
N HIS A 62 -4.41 11.23 10.71
CA HIS A 62 -4.68 10.34 9.59
C HIS A 62 -6.17 10.19 9.29
N GLU A 63 -6.50 9.83 8.05
CA GLU A 63 -7.85 9.47 7.64
C GLU A 63 -8.27 8.12 8.24
N LYS A 64 -9.57 7.91 8.39
CA LYS A 64 -10.13 6.67 8.97
C LYS A 64 -9.63 5.40 8.27
N GLN A 65 -9.51 5.41 6.93
CA GLN A 65 -8.98 4.27 6.17
C GLN A 65 -7.52 3.99 6.52
N THR A 66 -6.69 5.02 6.62
CA THR A 66 -5.27 4.88 6.97
C THR A 66 -5.11 4.34 8.40
N THR A 67 -5.97 4.78 9.32
CA THR A 67 -6.00 4.23 10.70
C THR A 67 -6.45 2.76 10.71
N MET A 68 -7.38 2.37 9.85
CA MET A 68 -7.78 0.97 9.69
C MET A 68 -6.62 0.13 9.15
N ASP A 69 -5.87 0.62 8.16
CA ASP A 69 -4.71 -0.09 7.60
C ASP A 69 -3.60 -0.25 8.65
N PHE A 70 -3.34 0.79 9.46
CA PHE A 70 -2.44 0.72 10.61
C PHE A 70 -2.87 -0.35 11.60
N HIS A 71 -4.15 -0.38 11.99
CA HIS A 71 -4.71 -1.43 12.85
C HIS A 71 -4.50 -2.83 12.24
N HIS A 72 -4.72 -3.02 10.95
CA HIS A 72 -4.55 -4.33 10.30
C HIS A 72 -3.10 -4.80 10.32
N HIS A 73 -2.12 -3.90 10.17
CA HIS A 73 -0.70 -4.25 10.29
C HIS A 73 -0.36 -4.71 11.72
N LEU A 74 -0.86 -4.00 12.74
CA LEU A 74 -0.59 -4.32 14.15
C LEU A 74 -1.25 -5.62 14.58
N LYS A 75 -2.48 -5.84 14.09
CA LYS A 75 -3.33 -6.96 14.54
C LYS A 75 -2.67 -8.32 14.35
N GLY A 76 -1.93 -8.53 13.25
CA GLY A 76 -1.24 -9.81 13.01
C GLY A 76 -0.24 -10.13 14.11
N ALA A 77 0.69 -9.20 14.38
CA ALA A 77 1.70 -9.38 15.43
C ALA A 77 1.10 -9.52 16.84
N ILE A 78 0.02 -8.78 17.11
CA ILE A 78 -0.67 -8.84 18.40
C ILE A 78 -1.37 -10.18 18.61
N LEU A 79 -1.98 -10.75 17.56
CA LEU A 79 -2.60 -12.08 17.66
C LEU A 79 -1.57 -13.18 17.90
N ASP A 80 -0.45 -13.12 17.20
CA ASP A 80 0.66 -14.04 17.42
C ASP A 80 1.22 -13.90 18.86
N ALA A 81 1.34 -12.66 19.38
CA ALA A 81 1.74 -12.43 20.78
C ALA A 81 0.76 -13.03 21.80
N VAL A 82 -0.52 -13.09 21.47
CA VAL A 82 -1.52 -13.80 22.31
C VAL A 82 -1.35 -15.29 22.23
N ASP A 83 -1.17 -15.83 21.02
CA ASP A 83 -1.01 -17.27 20.78
C ASP A 83 0.31 -17.80 21.38
N GLU A 84 1.36 -16.98 21.42
CA GLU A 84 2.66 -17.27 22.06
C GLU A 84 2.64 -17.05 23.59
N GLY A 85 1.54 -16.56 24.16
CA GLY A 85 1.41 -16.31 25.60
C GLY A 85 2.16 -15.07 26.11
N VAL A 86 2.66 -14.19 25.22
CA VAL A 86 3.25 -12.89 25.56
C VAL A 86 2.17 -11.92 26.06
N LEU A 87 0.97 -12.03 25.49
CA LEU A 87 -0.23 -11.32 25.92
C LEU A 87 -1.27 -12.30 26.45
N ASN A 88 -1.85 -12.01 27.62
CA ASN A 88 -2.89 -12.83 28.21
C ASN A 88 -4.25 -12.70 27.51
N GLN A 89 -4.50 -11.58 26.86
CA GLN A 89 -5.77 -11.28 26.20
C GLN A 89 -5.54 -10.50 24.90
N ASN A 90 -6.46 -10.67 23.96
CA ASN A 90 -6.41 -9.95 22.69
C ASN A 90 -6.92 -8.50 22.85
N PRO A 91 -6.03 -7.49 22.83
CA PRO A 91 -6.39 -6.08 22.98
C PRO A 91 -7.11 -5.49 21.77
N THR A 92 -7.09 -6.19 20.62
CA THR A 92 -7.69 -5.68 19.38
C THR A 92 -9.19 -5.93 19.27
N ARG A 93 -9.80 -6.58 20.29
CA ARG A 93 -11.23 -6.87 20.30
C ARG A 93 -12.06 -5.60 20.57
N LYS A 94 -13.16 -5.44 19.82
CA LYS A 94 -14.15 -4.37 20.02
C LYS A 94 -13.53 -2.96 20.05
N ILE A 95 -12.49 -2.73 19.24
CA ILE A 95 -11.89 -1.42 19.05
C ILE A 95 -12.76 -0.55 18.14
N VAL A 96 -12.61 0.76 18.25
CA VAL A 96 -13.30 1.75 17.42
C VAL A 96 -12.27 2.46 16.56
N ILE A 97 -12.42 2.38 15.25
CA ILE A 97 -11.58 3.10 14.31
C ILE A 97 -12.12 4.51 14.08
N LYS A 98 -11.31 5.50 14.46
CA LYS A 98 -11.53 6.92 14.20
C LYS A 98 -10.57 7.40 13.10
N GLY A 99 -10.70 8.64 12.69
CA GLY A 99 -9.82 9.30 11.73
C GLY A 99 -10.46 10.55 11.17
N LYS A 100 -9.66 11.33 10.47
CA LYS A 100 -10.14 12.49 9.72
C LYS A 100 -11.08 12.06 8.61
N ASN A 101 -11.99 12.94 8.26
CA ASN A 101 -12.82 12.75 7.08
C ASN A 101 -11.93 12.65 5.82
N PRO A 102 -12.24 11.74 4.89
CA PRO A 102 -11.48 11.63 3.66
C PRO A 102 -11.56 12.95 2.88
N ARG A 103 -10.44 13.32 2.28
CA ARG A 103 -10.41 14.47 1.36
C ARG A 103 -11.36 14.19 0.18
N PRO A 104 -12.03 15.21 -0.37
CA PRO A 104 -12.83 15.04 -1.57
C PRO A 104 -12.02 14.34 -2.66
N LYS A 105 -12.47 13.18 -3.08
CA LYS A 105 -11.79 12.44 -4.15
C LYS A 105 -12.03 13.18 -5.46
N LYS A 106 -10.99 13.72 -6.07
CA LYS A 106 -11.05 14.13 -7.48
C LYS A 106 -11.35 12.90 -8.33
N ALA A 107 -12.17 13.06 -9.36
CA ALA A 107 -12.39 12.00 -10.34
C ALA A 107 -11.04 11.55 -10.91
N LYS A 108 -10.77 10.24 -10.83
CA LYS A 108 -9.51 9.63 -11.31
C LYS A 108 -9.73 8.86 -12.61
N PHE A 109 -10.79 9.17 -13.30
CA PHE A 109 -11.14 8.56 -14.58
C PHE A 109 -11.59 9.66 -15.55
N LEU A 110 -11.41 9.42 -16.81
CA LEU A 110 -11.97 10.21 -17.89
C LEU A 110 -13.29 9.57 -18.33
N ASN A 111 -14.33 10.37 -18.57
CA ASN A 111 -15.53 9.88 -19.21
C ASN A 111 -15.30 9.64 -20.71
N GLN A 112 -16.24 9.02 -21.39
CA GLN A 112 -16.10 8.66 -22.80
C GLN A 112 -15.87 9.87 -23.72
N PHE A 113 -16.51 10.99 -23.42
CA PHE A 113 -16.32 12.24 -24.19
C PHE A 113 -14.90 12.79 -23.97
N GLU A 114 -14.43 12.85 -22.72
CA GLU A 114 -13.08 13.31 -22.39
C GLU A 114 -12.00 12.44 -23.03
N VAL A 115 -12.21 11.09 -23.08
CA VAL A 115 -11.33 10.17 -23.79
C VAL A 115 -11.28 10.49 -25.29
N GLN A 116 -12.43 10.76 -25.91
CA GLN A 116 -12.47 11.12 -27.34
C GLN A 116 -11.77 12.46 -27.62
N VAL A 117 -11.93 13.46 -26.76
CA VAL A 117 -11.21 14.72 -26.86
C VAL A 117 -9.72 14.50 -26.73
N LEU A 118 -9.27 13.76 -25.72
CA LEU A 118 -7.86 13.43 -25.53
C LEU A 118 -7.27 12.72 -26.76
N LEU A 119 -7.97 11.74 -27.32
CA LEU A 119 -7.49 11.02 -28.51
C LEU A 119 -7.29 11.92 -29.73
N LYS A 120 -8.09 12.99 -29.88
CA LYS A 120 -7.93 13.95 -30.99
C LYS A 120 -6.71 14.88 -30.82
N GLU A 121 -6.31 15.13 -29.57
CA GLU A 121 -5.18 15.99 -29.23
C GLU A 121 -3.83 15.24 -29.26
N LEU A 122 -3.83 13.89 -29.35
CA LEU A 122 -2.60 13.13 -29.43
C LEU A 122 -1.84 13.41 -30.73
N ASN A 123 -0.55 13.72 -30.58
CA ASN A 123 0.36 13.96 -31.68
C ASN A 123 1.10 12.66 -32.07
N LEU A 124 0.43 11.81 -32.85
CA LEU A 124 0.93 10.51 -33.29
C LEU A 124 1.79 10.65 -34.55
N LYS A 125 2.93 11.31 -34.43
CA LYS A 125 3.93 11.43 -35.50
C LYS A 125 4.77 10.16 -35.61
N GLU A 126 5.67 10.12 -36.63
CA GLU A 126 6.57 9.01 -36.88
C GLU A 126 7.51 8.71 -35.69
N ASP A 127 7.93 9.75 -34.98
CA ASP A 127 8.76 9.59 -33.79
C ASP A 127 7.94 9.09 -32.60
N ILE A 128 8.44 8.04 -31.94
CA ILE A 128 7.82 7.47 -30.73
C ILE A 128 7.93 8.50 -29.60
N ASN A 129 6.76 8.89 -29.06
CA ASN A 129 6.62 9.84 -27.96
C ASN A 129 5.61 9.33 -26.90
N TRP A 130 5.38 10.10 -25.87
CA TRP A 130 4.42 9.77 -24.81
C TRP A 130 2.97 9.64 -25.31
N ASP A 131 2.61 10.23 -26.42
CA ASP A 131 1.26 10.16 -26.97
C ASP A 131 0.93 8.74 -27.47
N TRP A 132 1.90 8.05 -28.04
CA TRP A 132 1.79 6.62 -28.37
C TRP A 132 1.57 5.75 -27.14
N PHE A 133 2.25 6.06 -26.02
CA PHE A 133 2.07 5.36 -24.76
C PHE A 133 0.67 5.61 -24.16
N ILE A 134 0.19 6.85 -24.22
CA ILE A 134 -1.17 7.22 -23.80
C ILE A 134 -2.21 6.48 -24.65
N LEU A 135 -2.01 6.45 -25.98
CA LEU A 135 -2.88 5.70 -26.87
C LEU A 135 -2.94 4.21 -26.51
N LEU A 136 -1.78 3.60 -26.24
CA LEU A 136 -1.70 2.19 -25.83
C LEU A 136 -2.55 1.95 -24.57
N ILE A 137 -2.40 2.78 -23.53
CA ILE A 137 -3.16 2.65 -22.29
C ILE A 137 -4.67 2.82 -22.54
N ILE A 138 -5.07 3.81 -23.33
CA ILE A 138 -6.48 4.06 -23.64
C ILE A 138 -7.10 2.87 -24.39
N LYS A 139 -6.37 2.28 -25.35
CA LYS A 139 -6.86 1.18 -26.18
C LYS A 139 -6.89 -0.17 -25.47
N THR A 140 -5.99 -0.38 -24.51
CA THR A 140 -5.82 -1.68 -23.85
C THR A 140 -6.39 -1.73 -22.44
N GLY A 141 -6.57 -0.58 -21.78
CA GLY A 141 -6.96 -0.50 -20.38
C GLY A 141 -5.87 -0.95 -19.40
N LEU A 142 -4.63 -1.04 -19.84
CA LEU A 142 -3.49 -1.42 -18.99
C LEU A 142 -3.27 -0.42 -17.86
N ARG A 143 -2.82 -0.94 -16.70
CA ARG A 143 -2.27 -0.07 -15.66
C ARG A 143 -0.95 0.54 -16.12
N PHE A 144 -0.64 1.74 -15.67
CA PHE A 144 0.59 2.45 -16.03
C PHE A 144 1.85 1.59 -15.87
N SER A 145 1.99 0.90 -14.73
CA SER A 145 3.14 0.02 -14.45
C SER A 145 3.17 -1.25 -15.32
N GLU A 146 2.03 -1.76 -15.75
CA GLU A 146 1.92 -2.88 -16.70
C GLU A 146 2.36 -2.45 -18.09
N ALA A 147 1.87 -1.28 -18.55
CA ALA A 147 2.25 -0.73 -19.85
C ALA A 147 3.75 -0.41 -19.92
N LEU A 148 4.35 0.14 -18.84
CA LEU A 148 5.80 0.38 -18.77
C LEU A 148 6.65 -0.90 -18.82
N ALA A 149 6.10 -2.04 -18.39
CA ALA A 149 6.82 -3.30 -18.36
C ALA A 149 6.79 -4.05 -19.70
N LEU A 150 5.98 -3.60 -20.67
CA LEU A 150 5.85 -4.28 -21.96
C LEU A 150 7.17 -4.25 -22.74
N THR A 151 7.46 -5.36 -23.38
CA THR A 151 8.58 -5.55 -24.31
C THR A 151 8.04 -6.06 -25.64
N PRO A 152 8.79 -5.96 -26.74
CA PRO A 152 8.35 -6.47 -28.05
C PRO A 152 7.90 -7.94 -28.01
N SER A 153 8.51 -8.78 -27.18
CA SER A 153 8.16 -10.18 -27.03
C SER A 153 6.81 -10.46 -26.39
N ASP A 154 6.18 -9.44 -25.78
CA ASP A 154 4.84 -9.56 -25.18
C ASP A 154 3.73 -9.43 -26.22
N PHE A 155 4.06 -9.01 -27.46
CA PHE A 155 3.11 -8.82 -28.54
C PHE A 155 3.11 -10.02 -29.49
N ASP A 156 1.98 -10.69 -29.59
CA ASP A 156 1.72 -11.69 -30.62
C ASP A 156 0.80 -11.09 -31.69
N PHE A 157 1.40 -10.59 -32.76
CA PHE A 157 0.66 -9.99 -33.87
C PHE A 157 -0.13 -11.02 -34.70
N SER A 158 0.25 -12.29 -34.70
CA SER A 158 -0.44 -13.36 -35.44
C SER A 158 -1.79 -13.68 -34.78
N THR A 159 -1.85 -13.69 -33.45
CA THR A 159 -3.08 -13.94 -32.69
C THR A 159 -3.72 -12.67 -32.15
N GLN A 160 -3.13 -11.50 -32.41
CA GLN A 160 -3.57 -10.18 -31.93
C GLN A 160 -3.71 -10.13 -30.40
N LYS A 161 -2.73 -10.70 -29.68
CA LYS A 161 -2.72 -10.77 -28.22
C LYS A 161 -1.53 -10.06 -27.63
N ILE A 162 -1.72 -9.51 -26.43
CA ILE A 162 -0.67 -8.95 -25.59
C ILE A 162 -0.62 -9.77 -24.30
N SER A 163 0.56 -10.26 -23.93
CA SER A 163 0.79 -10.97 -22.68
C SER A 163 1.09 -9.97 -21.55
N ILE A 164 0.24 -9.96 -20.51
CA ILE A 164 0.37 -9.04 -19.38
C ILE A 164 0.67 -9.87 -18.13
N ASN A 165 1.94 -10.08 -17.84
CA ASN A 165 2.42 -10.95 -16.76
C ASN A 165 3.45 -10.27 -15.82
N LYS A 166 3.76 -9.00 -16.06
CA LYS A 166 4.80 -8.25 -15.33
C LYS A 166 4.38 -6.79 -15.12
N THR A 167 5.03 -6.15 -14.14
CA THR A 167 4.86 -4.72 -13.85
C THR A 167 6.23 -4.09 -13.65
N TRP A 168 6.40 -2.84 -14.04
CA TRP A 168 7.61 -2.07 -13.78
C TRP A 168 7.48 -1.29 -12.47
N ASP A 169 8.45 -1.45 -11.57
CA ASP A 169 8.50 -0.66 -10.32
C ASP A 169 9.27 0.65 -10.56
N TYR A 170 8.56 1.64 -11.07
CA TYR A 170 9.13 2.97 -11.38
C TYR A 170 9.45 3.81 -10.13
N LYS A 171 8.99 3.38 -8.94
CA LYS A 171 9.28 4.09 -7.68
C LYS A 171 10.65 3.76 -7.11
N MET A 172 11.22 2.62 -7.48
CA MET A 172 12.56 2.22 -7.04
C MET A 172 13.69 2.92 -7.85
N VAL A 173 13.38 3.53 -8.99
CA VAL A 173 14.36 4.17 -9.90
C VAL A 173 14.68 5.62 -9.50
N THR A 174 13.95 6.22 -8.57
CA THR A 174 14.12 7.63 -8.15
C THR A 174 14.98 7.79 -6.89
N GLY A 175 15.77 6.78 -6.53
CA GLY A 175 16.65 6.79 -5.37
C GLY A 175 18.11 6.59 -5.76
N SER A 176 18.72 7.59 -6.41
CA SER A 176 20.18 7.77 -6.46
C SER A 176 20.52 9.25 -6.48
#